data_02330ebb5de0cc606946d31ff19190fe
#
_entry.id   02330ebb5de0cc606946d31ff19190fe
#
_cell.length_a   1.000
_cell.length_b   1.000
_cell.length_c   1.000
_cell.angle_alpha   90.00
_cell.angle_beta   90.00
_cell.angle_gamma   90.00
#
_symmetry.space_group_name_H-M   'P 1'
#
loop_
_entity.id
_entity.type
_entity.pdbx_description
1 polymer ?
#
loop_
_entity_poly.entity_id
_entity_poly.type
_entity_poly.pdbx_seq_one_letter_code
_entity_poly.pdbx_strand_id
1 'polypeptide(L)'
;RDCLLSRGLGDVYKRQNMDFLKKSHEPYVVIASGDAVYKMDYSKVLQYHIDKKADVTVVCKEMDPSDDVSRFGTIRMDDDMRITEFEEKPMVTKSNMISTGIYVIRRRLLIDLIEHAAEEERFDFVNDVLIRYKNLKKIYGYKIDHYWSNIATVDAYYKTNMDFLKPEVRNYFFKQDPEIYSKVSDLPPAKYNPGASV
;
A
#
# COMPACT_ATOMS: atom_id res chain seq x y z
N ARG A 1 13.31 -0.95 18.05
CA ARG A 1 12.54 -2.18 18.41
C ARG A 1 11.56 -2.57 17.32
N ASP A 2 10.94 -1.60 16.66
CA ASP A 2 9.90 -1.85 15.64
C ASP A 2 10.46 -2.36 14.29
N CYS A 3 11.73 -2.11 14.02
CA CYS A 3 12.38 -2.55 12.79
C CYS A 3 12.62 -4.08 12.72
N LEU A 4 12.77 -4.75 13.86
CA LEU A 4 12.84 -6.22 13.94
C LEU A 4 11.46 -6.86 13.89
N LEU A 5 10.44 -6.17 14.35
CA LEU A 5 9.05 -6.60 14.28
C LEU A 5 8.47 -6.52 12.88
N SER A 6 8.89 -5.55 12.06
CA SER A 6 8.39 -5.39 10.69
C SER A 6 8.93 -6.43 9.70
N ARG A 7 10.09 -7.04 9.97
CA ARG A 7 10.70 -8.03 9.06
C ARG A 7 10.20 -9.46 9.22
N GLY A 8 9.55 -9.81 10.30
CA GLY A 8 9.05 -11.18 10.53
C GLY A 8 7.58 -11.23 10.95
N LEU A 9 7.08 -10.20 11.64
CA LEU A 9 5.72 -10.20 12.16
C LEU A 9 4.65 -9.98 11.09
N GLY A 10 4.94 -9.21 10.04
CA GLY A 10 4.00 -9.04 8.94
C GLY A 10 3.59 -10.38 8.31
N ASP A 11 4.52 -11.29 8.19
CA ASP A 11 4.30 -12.60 7.56
C ASP A 11 3.84 -13.65 8.57
N VAL A 12 4.27 -13.55 9.82
CA VAL A 12 3.69 -14.32 10.94
C VAL A 12 2.21 -13.96 11.10
N TYR A 13 1.82 -12.69 11.01
CA TYR A 13 0.42 -12.29 11.04
C TYR A 13 -0.37 -12.80 9.83
N LYS A 14 0.21 -12.80 8.63
CA LYS A 14 -0.43 -13.39 7.43
C LYS A 14 -0.66 -14.88 7.64
N ARG A 15 0.33 -15.60 8.18
CA ARG A 15 0.20 -17.03 8.50
C ARG A 15 -0.85 -17.28 9.59
N GLN A 16 -0.86 -16.47 10.65
CA GLN A 16 -1.87 -16.58 11.72
C GLN A 16 -3.30 -16.32 11.21
N ASN A 17 -3.45 -15.52 10.16
CA ASN A 17 -4.73 -15.24 9.52
C ASN A 17 -5.08 -16.21 8.37
N MET A 18 -4.28 -17.26 8.14
CA MET A 18 -4.55 -18.25 7.07
C MET A 18 -5.90 -18.91 7.22
N ASP A 19 -6.33 -19.20 8.44
CA ASP A 19 -7.64 -19.81 8.70
C ASP A 19 -8.78 -18.88 8.26
N PHE A 20 -8.63 -17.57 8.45
CA PHE A 20 -9.57 -16.58 7.95
C PHE A 20 -9.60 -16.55 6.42
N LEU A 21 -8.43 -16.54 5.78
CA LEU A 21 -8.33 -16.59 4.32
C LEU A 21 -8.93 -17.87 3.74
N LYS A 22 -8.71 -19.02 4.39
CA LYS A 22 -9.25 -20.32 3.97
C LYS A 22 -10.76 -20.41 4.12
N LYS A 23 -11.32 -19.81 5.18
CA LYS A 23 -12.75 -19.79 5.45
C LYS A 23 -13.50 -18.75 4.59
N SER A 24 -12.83 -17.74 4.09
CA SER A 24 -13.45 -16.73 3.22
C SER A 24 -13.89 -17.35 1.88
N HIS A 25 -14.99 -16.84 1.34
CA HIS A 25 -15.48 -17.19 0.00
C HIS A 25 -15.13 -16.11 -1.05
N GLU A 26 -14.58 -14.99 -0.62
CA GLU A 26 -14.21 -13.90 -1.51
C GLU A 26 -13.06 -14.29 -2.44
N PRO A 27 -13.15 -14.01 -3.75
CA PRO A 27 -12.14 -14.44 -4.72
C PRO A 27 -10.84 -13.65 -4.65
N TYR A 28 -10.88 -12.43 -4.14
CA TYR A 28 -9.74 -11.51 -4.08
C TYR A 28 -9.47 -11.03 -2.67
N VAL A 29 -8.21 -10.65 -2.43
CA VAL A 29 -7.74 -10.06 -1.17
C VAL A 29 -7.04 -8.76 -1.48
N VAL A 30 -7.32 -7.74 -0.69
CA VAL A 30 -6.56 -6.50 -0.64
C VAL A 30 -5.65 -6.55 0.58
N ILE A 31 -4.36 -6.38 0.35
CA ILE A 31 -3.36 -6.19 1.41
C ILE A 31 -3.01 -4.71 1.40
N ALA A 32 -3.10 -4.04 2.52
CA ALA A 32 -2.77 -2.63 2.64
C ALA A 32 -1.86 -2.39 3.84
N SER A 33 -0.84 -1.55 3.64
CA SER A 33 0.01 -1.07 4.72
C SER A 33 -0.79 -0.15 5.66
N GLY A 34 -0.55 -0.27 6.96
CA GLY A 34 -1.20 0.55 7.99
C GLY A 34 -0.47 1.85 8.34
N ASP A 35 0.66 2.12 7.69
CA ASP A 35 1.54 3.26 7.94
C ASP A 35 1.48 4.35 6.86
N ALA A 36 0.37 4.42 6.14
CA ALA A 36 0.15 5.41 5.09
C ALA A 36 -1.20 6.11 5.23
N VAL A 37 -1.22 7.38 4.84
CA VAL A 37 -2.43 8.21 4.74
C VAL A 37 -2.78 8.41 3.27
N TYR A 38 -3.93 7.90 2.88
CA TYR A 38 -4.45 7.99 1.51
C TYR A 38 -5.97 7.83 1.49
N LYS A 39 -6.56 8.15 0.37
CA LYS A 39 -7.96 7.85 0.05
C LYS A 39 -8.02 7.19 -1.31
N MET A 40 -8.69 6.05 -1.42
CA MET A 40 -8.73 5.26 -2.64
C MET A 40 -10.04 4.50 -2.76
N ASP A 41 -10.54 4.42 -3.99
CA ASP A 41 -11.61 3.50 -4.37
C ASP A 41 -11.01 2.15 -4.78
N TYR A 42 -11.04 1.21 -3.88
CA TYR A 42 -10.54 -0.15 -4.13
C TYR A 42 -11.29 -0.89 -5.24
N SER A 43 -12.53 -0.51 -5.54
CA SER A 43 -13.32 -1.13 -6.60
C SER A 43 -12.67 -0.89 -7.97
N LYS A 44 -12.09 0.29 -8.17
CA LYS A 44 -11.36 0.63 -9.42
C LYS A 44 -10.08 -0.19 -9.57
N VAL A 45 -9.34 -0.38 -8.47
CA VAL A 45 -8.12 -1.20 -8.47
C VAL A 45 -8.47 -2.66 -8.74
N LEU A 46 -9.55 -3.16 -8.12
CA LEU A 46 -10.03 -4.52 -8.34
C LEU A 46 -10.50 -4.73 -9.79
N GLN A 47 -11.25 -3.78 -10.35
CA GLN A 47 -11.68 -3.85 -11.74
C GLN A 47 -10.48 -3.90 -12.69
N TYR A 48 -9.50 -3.03 -12.49
CA TYR A 48 -8.24 -3.06 -13.25
C TYR A 48 -7.52 -4.42 -13.13
N HIS A 49 -7.45 -4.99 -11.92
CA HIS A 49 -6.86 -6.30 -11.68
C HIS A 49 -7.55 -7.40 -12.52
N ILE A 50 -8.88 -7.34 -12.59
CA ILE A 50 -9.69 -8.30 -13.36
C ILE A 50 -9.46 -8.10 -14.86
N ASP A 51 -9.50 -6.86 -15.35
CA ASP A 51 -9.36 -6.53 -16.77
C ASP A 51 -7.98 -6.93 -17.32
N LYS A 52 -6.93 -6.70 -16.55
CA LYS A 52 -5.56 -7.13 -16.87
C LYS A 52 -5.35 -8.65 -16.68
N LYS A 53 -6.33 -9.36 -16.13
CA LYS A 53 -6.18 -10.77 -15.74
C LYS A 53 -4.90 -11.01 -14.94
N ALA A 54 -4.63 -10.05 -14.04
CA ALA A 54 -3.42 -10.04 -13.23
C ALA A 54 -3.43 -11.17 -12.19
N ASP A 55 -2.25 -11.66 -11.84
CA ASP A 55 -2.05 -12.51 -10.67
C ASP A 55 -1.90 -11.65 -9.40
N VAL A 56 -1.15 -10.54 -9.54
CA VAL A 56 -0.97 -9.53 -8.50
C VAL A 56 -1.05 -8.15 -9.14
N THR A 57 -1.74 -7.23 -8.49
CA THR A 57 -1.70 -5.80 -8.81
C THR A 57 -1.06 -5.05 -7.65
N VAL A 58 -0.04 -4.27 -7.95
CA VAL A 58 0.68 -3.41 -6.99
C VAL A 58 0.22 -1.98 -7.21
N VAL A 59 -0.27 -1.32 -6.18
CA VAL A 59 -0.58 0.10 -6.28
C VAL A 59 0.71 0.90 -6.19
N CYS A 60 0.95 1.73 -7.18
CA CYS A 60 2.18 2.47 -7.37
C CYS A 60 1.93 3.97 -7.37
N LYS A 61 2.91 4.74 -6.91
CA LYS A 61 2.91 6.19 -6.98
C LYS A 61 4.24 6.69 -7.53
N GLU A 62 4.17 7.65 -8.42
CA GLU A 62 5.35 8.39 -8.86
C GLU A 62 5.63 9.51 -7.86
N MET A 63 6.83 9.50 -7.30
CA MET A 63 7.31 10.49 -6.34
C MET A 63 8.06 11.60 -7.07
N ASP A 64 8.17 12.77 -6.45
CA ASP A 64 8.99 13.84 -6.99
C ASP A 64 10.46 13.38 -7.06
N PRO A 65 11.21 13.71 -8.13
CA PRO A 65 12.64 13.37 -8.24
C PRO A 65 13.52 13.87 -7.08
N SER A 66 13.05 14.86 -6.34
CA SER A 66 13.74 15.39 -5.15
C SER A 66 13.46 14.59 -3.87
N ASP A 67 12.44 13.71 -3.89
CA ASP A 67 12.08 12.91 -2.72
C ASP A 67 13.03 11.71 -2.53
N ASP A 68 13.36 11.41 -1.29
CA ASP A 68 14.10 10.20 -0.95
C ASP A 68 13.18 8.97 -0.99
N VAL A 69 13.31 8.19 -2.05
CA VAL A 69 12.54 6.95 -2.26
C VAL A 69 13.26 5.69 -1.81
N SER A 70 14.48 5.79 -1.25
CA SER A 70 15.31 4.64 -0.83
C SER A 70 14.65 3.75 0.22
N ARG A 71 13.65 4.27 0.91
CA ARG A 71 12.91 3.57 1.97
C ARG A 71 11.76 2.71 1.46
N PHE A 72 11.44 2.82 0.18
CA PHE A 72 10.33 2.13 -0.47
C PHE A 72 10.81 1.08 -1.45
N GLY A 73 9.94 0.16 -1.80
CA GLY A 73 10.15 -0.68 -2.96
C GLY A 73 10.01 0.14 -4.24
N THR A 74 11.04 0.18 -5.07
CA THR A 74 11.02 0.89 -6.35
C THR A 74 10.64 -0.04 -7.49
N ILE A 75 9.93 0.49 -8.48
CA ILE A 75 9.30 -0.29 -9.54
C ILE A 75 9.63 0.31 -10.90
N ARG A 76 9.85 -0.55 -11.88
CA ARG A 76 9.77 -0.20 -13.31
C ARG A 76 8.69 -1.01 -13.98
N MET A 77 8.02 -0.39 -14.92
CA MET A 77 6.93 -0.99 -15.70
C MET A 77 7.17 -0.75 -17.18
N ASP A 78 6.66 -1.66 -17.99
CA ASP A 78 6.56 -1.46 -19.43
C ASP A 78 5.32 -0.60 -19.80
N ASP A 79 5.12 -0.39 -21.11
CA ASP A 79 4.02 0.42 -21.64
C ASP A 79 2.63 -0.18 -21.33
N ASP A 80 2.55 -1.49 -21.07
CA ASP A 80 1.33 -2.18 -20.65
C ASP A 80 1.12 -2.17 -19.13
N MET A 81 1.96 -1.45 -18.38
CA MET A 81 1.97 -1.37 -16.92
C MET A 81 2.37 -2.67 -16.23
N ARG A 82 2.98 -3.61 -16.94
CA ARG A 82 3.53 -4.83 -16.34
C ARG A 82 4.82 -4.49 -15.62
N ILE A 83 4.97 -4.99 -14.40
CA ILE A 83 6.18 -4.76 -13.60
C ILE A 83 7.31 -5.61 -14.18
N THR A 84 8.35 -4.93 -14.64
CA THR A 84 9.58 -5.52 -15.20
C THR A 84 10.68 -5.61 -14.16
N GLU A 85 10.80 -4.58 -13.30
CA GLU A 85 11.75 -4.55 -12.21
C GLU A 85 11.05 -4.15 -10.91
N PHE A 86 11.42 -4.82 -9.83
CA PHE A 86 11.00 -4.49 -8.47
C PHE A 86 12.22 -4.66 -7.56
N GLU A 87 12.63 -3.59 -6.89
CA GLU A 87 13.76 -3.58 -5.96
C GLU A 87 13.26 -3.08 -4.60
N GLU A 88 13.39 -3.91 -3.56
CA GLU A 88 12.98 -3.53 -2.20
C GLU A 88 14.08 -2.72 -1.52
N LYS A 89 13.77 -1.46 -1.20
CA LYS A 89 14.66 -0.53 -0.47
C LYS A 89 16.08 -0.50 -1.05
N PRO A 90 16.24 -0.16 -2.34
CA PRO A 90 17.54 -0.18 -2.99
C PRO A 90 18.47 0.90 -2.42
N MET A 91 19.76 0.59 -2.30
CA MET A 91 20.76 1.59 -1.90
C MET A 91 20.94 2.71 -2.94
N VAL A 92 20.73 2.38 -4.21
CA VAL A 92 20.73 3.35 -5.32
C VAL A 92 19.43 3.19 -6.07
N THR A 93 18.64 4.25 -6.09
CA THR A 93 17.32 4.25 -6.74
C THR A 93 17.46 4.48 -8.24
N LYS A 94 16.82 3.65 -9.03
CA LYS A 94 16.78 3.75 -10.50
C LYS A 94 15.45 4.24 -11.03
N SER A 95 14.47 4.42 -10.15
CA SER A 95 13.10 4.81 -10.51
C SER A 95 12.49 5.59 -9.36
N ASN A 96 11.69 6.60 -9.68
CA ASN A 96 10.87 7.34 -8.72
C ASN A 96 9.48 6.73 -8.54
N MET A 97 9.17 5.67 -9.28
CA MET A 97 7.94 4.92 -9.10
C MET A 97 8.09 3.98 -7.92
N ILE A 98 7.26 4.15 -6.90
CA ILE A 98 7.31 3.35 -5.67
C ILE A 98 6.08 2.45 -5.52
N SER A 99 6.26 1.36 -4.79
CA SER A 99 5.15 0.58 -4.23
C SER A 99 4.59 1.30 -3.01
N THR A 100 3.29 1.51 -2.98
CA THR A 100 2.60 2.12 -1.83
C THR A 100 2.32 1.12 -0.69
N GLY A 101 2.73 -0.14 -0.84
CA GLY A 101 2.41 -1.20 0.12
C GLY A 101 0.96 -1.70 0.03
N ILE A 102 0.29 -1.43 -1.09
CA ILE A 102 -1.08 -1.87 -1.33
C ILE A 102 -1.08 -2.84 -2.50
N TYR A 103 -1.68 -4.02 -2.29
CA TYR A 103 -1.70 -5.11 -3.25
C TYR A 103 -3.09 -5.69 -3.40
N VAL A 104 -3.47 -6.05 -4.64
CA VAL A 104 -4.64 -6.89 -4.92
C VAL A 104 -4.15 -8.22 -5.47
N ILE A 105 -4.63 -9.32 -4.91
CA ILE A 105 -4.21 -10.68 -5.26
C ILE A 105 -5.39 -11.64 -5.19
N ARG A 106 -5.41 -12.66 -6.05
CA ARG A 106 -6.40 -13.74 -5.94
C ARG A 106 -6.19 -14.51 -4.64
N ARG A 107 -7.26 -14.70 -3.86
CA ARG A 107 -7.18 -15.34 -2.55
C ARG A 107 -6.50 -16.72 -2.59
N ARG A 108 -6.86 -17.57 -3.54
CA ARG A 108 -6.25 -18.90 -3.67
C ARG A 108 -4.75 -18.80 -3.93
N LEU A 109 -4.35 -17.92 -4.86
CA LEU A 109 -2.94 -17.69 -5.15
C LEU A 109 -2.17 -17.18 -3.92
N LEU A 110 -2.76 -16.28 -3.13
CA LEU A 110 -2.14 -15.79 -1.90
C LEU A 110 -1.91 -16.94 -0.90
N ILE A 111 -2.92 -17.82 -0.72
CA ILE A 111 -2.82 -18.97 0.16
C ILE A 111 -1.66 -19.89 -0.29
N ASP A 112 -1.64 -20.26 -1.57
CA ASP A 112 -0.62 -21.14 -2.14
C ASP A 112 0.80 -20.54 -1.96
N LEU A 113 0.96 -19.23 -2.19
CA LEU A 113 2.25 -18.56 -2.07
C LEU A 113 2.73 -18.47 -0.61
N ILE A 114 1.83 -18.21 0.35
CA ILE A 114 2.18 -18.18 1.78
C ILE A 114 2.53 -19.58 2.28
N GLU A 115 1.80 -20.63 1.86
CA GLU A 115 2.09 -22.01 2.24
C GLU A 115 3.45 -22.45 1.72
N HIS A 116 3.75 -22.22 0.44
CA HIS A 116 5.06 -22.52 -0.15
C HIS A 116 6.21 -21.73 0.52
N ALA A 117 6.00 -20.45 0.78
CA ALA A 117 7.01 -19.66 1.48
C ALA A 117 7.27 -20.18 2.90
N ALA A 118 6.23 -20.65 3.60
CA ALA A 118 6.37 -21.23 4.93
C ALA A 118 7.12 -22.57 4.93
N GLU A 119 6.95 -23.40 3.91
CA GLU A 119 7.69 -24.66 3.75
C GLU A 119 9.20 -24.42 3.53
N GLU A 120 9.55 -23.31 2.88
CA GLU A 120 10.93 -22.89 2.64
C GLU A 120 11.50 -22.00 3.78
N GLU A 121 10.80 -21.84 4.90
CA GLU A 121 11.16 -20.93 6.00
C GLU A 121 11.40 -19.49 5.56
N ARG A 122 10.66 -19.02 4.56
CA ARG A 122 10.73 -17.67 4.00
C ARG A 122 9.53 -16.86 4.44
N PHE A 123 9.78 -15.64 4.89
CA PHE A 123 8.76 -14.84 5.56
C PHE A 123 8.67 -13.39 5.06
N ASP A 124 9.30 -13.04 3.96
CA ASP A 124 9.20 -11.70 3.35
C ASP A 124 8.31 -11.73 2.10
N PHE A 125 7.09 -11.19 2.24
CA PHE A 125 6.12 -11.18 1.13
C PHE A 125 6.64 -10.46 -0.11
N VAL A 126 7.36 -9.36 0.05
CA VAL A 126 7.86 -8.59 -1.10
C VAL A 126 9.00 -9.34 -1.78
N ASN A 127 10.02 -9.74 -1.04
CA ASN A 127 11.19 -10.42 -1.60
C ASN A 127 10.87 -11.85 -2.04
N ASP A 128 10.18 -12.60 -1.21
CA ASP A 128 9.98 -14.03 -1.42
C ASP A 128 8.79 -14.34 -2.32
N VAL A 129 7.83 -13.41 -2.45
CA VAL A 129 6.65 -13.59 -3.31
C VAL A 129 6.70 -12.68 -4.54
N LEU A 130 6.76 -11.37 -4.36
CA LEU A 130 6.64 -10.45 -5.50
C LEU A 130 7.89 -10.47 -6.38
N ILE A 131 9.08 -10.30 -5.79
CA ILE A 131 10.33 -10.23 -6.54
C ILE A 131 10.69 -11.59 -7.14
N ARG A 132 10.57 -12.64 -6.36
CA ARG A 132 10.91 -14.00 -6.81
C ARG A 132 10.05 -14.47 -7.97
N TYR A 133 8.75 -14.24 -7.92
CA TYR A 133 7.81 -14.72 -8.92
C TYR A 133 7.48 -13.69 -10.01
N LYS A 134 8.13 -12.54 -10.07
CA LYS A 134 7.84 -11.47 -11.04
C LYS A 134 7.84 -11.94 -12.50
N ASN A 135 8.74 -12.85 -12.86
CA ASN A 135 8.84 -13.38 -14.23
C ASN A 135 7.85 -14.51 -14.51
N LEU A 136 7.36 -15.20 -13.47
CA LEU A 136 6.45 -16.35 -13.58
C LEU A 136 5.00 -15.95 -13.44
N LYS A 137 4.71 -14.82 -12.81
CA LYS A 137 3.37 -14.29 -12.54
C LYS A 137 3.12 -13.00 -13.32
N LYS A 138 1.86 -12.74 -13.58
CA LYS A 138 1.40 -11.50 -14.21
C LYS A 138 1.23 -10.44 -13.14
N ILE A 139 2.29 -9.67 -12.88
CA ILE A 139 2.29 -8.60 -11.90
C ILE A 139 2.19 -7.26 -12.62
N TYR A 140 1.15 -6.50 -12.31
CA TYR A 140 0.87 -5.20 -12.92
C TYR A 140 0.89 -4.08 -11.88
N GLY A 141 1.33 -2.90 -12.31
CA GLY A 141 1.25 -1.68 -11.51
C GLY A 141 -0.07 -0.95 -11.79
N TYR A 142 -0.70 -0.46 -10.74
CA TYR A 142 -1.82 0.48 -10.82
C TYR A 142 -1.34 1.82 -10.29
N LYS A 143 -1.13 2.79 -11.19
CA LYS A 143 -0.63 4.11 -10.83
C LYS A 143 -1.73 4.97 -10.22
N ILE A 144 -1.43 5.61 -9.09
CA ILE A 144 -2.28 6.61 -8.45
C ILE A 144 -1.64 7.99 -8.53
N ASP A 145 -2.46 9.00 -8.80
CA ASP A 145 -2.05 10.40 -8.83
C ASP A 145 -2.55 11.18 -7.60
N HIS A 146 -3.34 10.52 -6.75
CA HIS A 146 -3.95 11.12 -5.57
C HIS A 146 -2.96 11.29 -4.41
N TYR A 147 -3.41 12.03 -3.37
CA TYR A 147 -2.64 12.18 -2.16
C TYR A 147 -2.33 10.83 -1.52
N TRP A 148 -1.06 10.61 -1.26
CA TRP A 148 -0.56 9.48 -0.50
C TRP A 148 0.68 9.95 0.28
N SER A 149 0.75 9.63 1.55
CA SER A 149 1.90 9.94 2.41
C SER A 149 2.17 8.77 3.35
N ASN A 150 3.42 8.37 3.47
CA ASN A 150 3.85 7.41 4.48
C ASN A 150 4.13 8.14 5.80
N ILE A 151 3.66 7.59 6.93
CA ILE A 151 3.79 8.18 8.27
C ILE A 151 4.71 7.36 9.20
N ALA A 152 5.65 6.61 8.62
CA ALA A 152 6.54 5.74 9.39
C ALA A 152 7.62 6.48 10.21
N THR A 153 7.76 7.80 10.05
CA THR A 153 8.67 8.63 10.87
C THR A 153 7.93 9.80 11.50
N VAL A 154 8.49 10.33 12.58
CA VAL A 154 7.92 11.51 13.26
C VAL A 154 7.84 12.71 12.33
N ASP A 155 8.88 12.94 11.51
CA ASP A 155 8.91 14.05 10.55
C ASP A 155 7.83 13.87 9.47
N ALA A 156 7.69 12.66 8.91
CA ALA A 156 6.65 12.37 7.92
C ALA A 156 5.25 12.48 8.53
N TYR A 157 5.07 12.01 9.75
CA TYR A 157 3.82 12.18 10.50
C TYR A 157 3.48 13.66 10.70
N TYR A 158 4.44 14.48 11.16
CA TYR A 158 4.25 15.91 11.34
C TYR A 158 3.91 16.61 10.00
N LYS A 159 4.71 16.36 8.95
CA LYS A 159 4.47 16.93 7.61
C LYS A 159 3.07 16.56 7.10
N THR A 160 2.67 15.33 7.25
CA THR A 160 1.34 14.86 6.84
C THR A 160 0.23 15.60 7.60
N ASN A 161 0.36 15.79 8.91
CA ASN A 161 -0.61 16.57 9.68
C ASN A 161 -0.67 18.02 9.19
N MET A 162 0.47 18.65 8.90
CA MET A 162 0.51 20.01 8.35
C MET A 162 -0.11 20.09 6.96
N ASP A 163 -0.01 19.06 6.15
CA ASP A 163 -0.66 19.00 4.83
C ASP A 163 -2.18 19.10 4.94
N PHE A 164 -2.80 18.57 6.00
CA PHE A 164 -4.25 18.70 6.23
C PHE A 164 -4.71 20.13 6.55
N LEU A 165 -3.79 21.05 6.82
CA LEU A 165 -4.12 22.49 6.91
C LEU A 165 -4.30 23.13 5.52
N LYS A 166 -3.83 22.49 4.45
CA LYS A 166 -3.98 22.96 3.07
C LYS A 166 -5.40 22.70 2.57
N PRO A 167 -6.08 23.70 1.99
CA PRO A 167 -7.45 23.56 1.51
C PRO A 167 -7.64 22.44 0.48
N GLU A 168 -6.68 22.26 -0.43
CA GLU A 168 -6.71 21.22 -1.47
C GLU A 168 -6.71 19.82 -0.88
N VAL A 169 -5.89 19.55 0.14
CA VAL A 169 -5.82 18.25 0.82
C VAL A 169 -7.12 17.98 1.57
N ARG A 170 -7.63 18.96 2.32
CA ARG A 170 -8.91 18.82 3.03
C ARG A 170 -10.08 18.59 2.07
N ASN A 171 -10.13 19.34 0.97
CA ASN A 171 -11.18 19.17 -0.02
C ASN A 171 -11.14 17.77 -0.66
N TYR A 172 -9.95 17.29 -0.99
CA TYR A 172 -9.78 15.93 -1.52
C TYR A 172 -10.29 14.88 -0.54
N PHE A 173 -9.89 14.95 0.74
CA PHE A 173 -10.27 13.95 1.72
C PHE A 173 -11.74 14.02 2.13
N PHE A 174 -12.29 15.21 2.33
CA PHE A 174 -13.58 15.37 3.03
C PHE A 174 -14.73 15.88 2.16
N LYS A 175 -14.45 16.35 0.93
CA LYS A 175 -15.49 16.93 0.04
C LYS A 175 -15.59 16.28 -1.33
N GLN A 176 -14.71 15.32 -1.65
CA GLN A 176 -14.72 14.62 -2.94
C GLN A 176 -15.05 13.13 -2.71
N ASP A 177 -15.58 12.49 -3.75
CA ASP A 177 -15.76 11.04 -3.76
C ASP A 177 -14.43 10.29 -3.88
N PRO A 178 -14.33 9.04 -3.35
CA PRO A 178 -15.28 8.38 -2.47
C PRO A 178 -15.31 9.01 -1.07
N GLU A 179 -16.45 8.90 -0.38
CA GLU A 179 -16.54 9.33 1.02
C GLU A 179 -15.67 8.45 1.93
N ILE A 180 -15.18 9.06 3.02
CA ILE A 180 -14.46 8.33 4.07
C ILE A 180 -15.46 7.95 5.16
N TYR A 181 -15.69 6.65 5.31
CA TYR A 181 -16.53 6.12 6.38
C TYR A 181 -15.67 5.88 7.63
N SER A 182 -15.99 6.58 8.69
CA SER A 182 -15.33 6.42 9.98
C SER A 182 -16.36 6.30 11.10
N LYS A 183 -15.94 5.78 12.26
CA LYS A 183 -16.78 5.77 13.43
C LYS A 183 -17.11 7.20 13.84
N VAL A 184 -18.39 7.54 13.85
CA VAL A 184 -18.87 8.80 14.44
C VAL A 184 -18.80 8.68 15.95
N SER A 185 -18.19 9.67 16.61
CA SER A 185 -18.13 9.78 18.06
C SER A 185 -18.69 11.12 18.50
N ASP A 186 -19.62 11.12 19.44
CA ASP A 186 -20.16 12.33 20.06
C ASP A 186 -19.13 12.89 21.06
N LEU A 187 -18.13 13.58 20.52
CA LEU A 187 -17.11 14.26 21.32
C LEU A 187 -17.56 15.71 21.61
N PRO A 188 -17.11 16.30 22.74
CA PRO A 188 -17.34 17.71 22.98
C PRO A 188 -16.80 18.56 21.82
N PRO A 189 -17.44 19.69 21.50
CA PRO A 189 -16.98 20.55 20.42
C PRO A 189 -15.56 21.07 20.69
N ALA A 190 -14.79 21.19 19.61
CA ALA A 190 -13.47 21.78 19.69
C ALA A 190 -13.56 23.24 20.20
N LYS A 191 -12.60 23.62 21.05
CA LYS A 191 -12.45 25.00 21.52
C LYS A 191 -11.33 25.66 20.72
N TYR A 192 -11.59 26.85 20.24
CA TYR A 192 -10.63 27.66 19.51
C TYR A 192 -10.21 28.86 20.37
N ASN A 193 -8.92 29.13 20.42
CA ASN A 193 -8.41 30.34 21.05
C ASN A 193 -8.66 31.59 20.17
N PRO A 194 -8.72 32.79 20.72
CA PRO A 194 -8.76 33.99 19.94
C PRO A 194 -7.62 34.05 18.91
N GLY A 195 -7.93 34.37 17.67
CA GLY A 195 -6.95 34.39 16.58
C GLY A 195 -6.75 33.05 15.82
N ALA A 196 -7.44 31.98 16.20
CA ALA A 196 -7.45 30.79 15.41
C ALA A 196 -8.19 31.01 14.08
N SER A 197 -7.59 30.52 12.98
CA SER A 197 -8.27 30.46 11.67
C SER A 197 -8.95 29.09 11.53
N VAL A 198 -10.25 29.11 11.24
CA VAL A 198 -11.09 27.91 11.13
C VAL A 198 -11.70 27.86 9.73
#